data_4c022df474391b823a35f5e69c1ad0b6
#
_entry.id   4c022df474391b823a35f5e69c1ad0b6
#
_cell.length_a   1.000
_cell.length_b   1.000
_cell.length_c   1.000
_cell.angle_alpha   90.00
_cell.angle_beta   90.00
_cell.angle_gamma   90.00
#
_symmetry.space_group_name_H-M   'P 1'
#
loop_
_entity.id
_entity.type
_entity.pdbx_description
1 polymer ?
#
loop_
_entity_poly.entity_id
_entity_poly.type
_entity_poly.pdbx_seq_one_letter_code
_entity_poly.pdbx_strand_id
1 'polypeptide(L)'
;MNEFYNPITLKTQNITVLITGATGYIGGRLISRLLSNNIKIRVLVRDVNKIKNKSWFNKVEIFEGDLTKIETLNGLCHKVDQAYYLVHSMGTSQEYIELDRLAARNFVKSSGDLSHVIYLGGISPNESSISEHLSSRIEVGKILRGSLPTTELRAGPIIGSGSASFEMLRHLSEKLPIMVAPKWINNTVRPISVRDVLKYLVLSLDKKPCETLDIGTDPMTFKDLMLEYCRYRGLKRKIFPIPVLAPSIAAWWISLVTPITNSLASPIVSSVINNIKGDVTKANDFYPEIKTLNYYDSIKSALDKTKKEFIETSWNKEKIQFNYKLSQLRGRFEEIRIAKTTASCSSIFSIFKTLGGKNGWKAWDILWRIRKYIDILLGGPLIQEPDRDNLRIGSDFDCFRIEKFEENKKLLLKMKLKSPGEAWLKFEAIEDVSNSYIVMTAIFEPKGIWGYLYWYSILPLHKIIFKDLMIALKNESELIENMQ
;
A
#
# COMPACT_ATOMS: atom_id res chain seq x y z
N MET A 1 5.25 -21.38 2.09
CA MET A 1 6.20 -20.58 2.89
C MET A 1 6.80 -19.49 2.03
N ASN A 2 6.88 -18.25 2.53
CA ASN A 2 7.34 -17.12 1.72
C ASN A 2 8.86 -17.15 1.57
N GLU A 3 9.39 -17.53 0.42
CA GLU A 3 10.83 -17.53 0.07
C GLU A 3 11.52 -16.15 0.26
N PHE A 4 10.75 -15.07 0.41
CA PHE A 4 11.27 -13.70 0.51
C PHE A 4 11.23 -13.11 1.94
N TYR A 5 10.90 -13.91 2.96
CA TYR A 5 10.78 -13.43 4.34
C TYR A 5 11.76 -14.15 5.26
N ASN A 6 13.04 -13.78 5.18
CA ASN A 6 13.95 -14.06 6.29
C ASN A 6 13.82 -12.93 7.31
N PRO A 7 13.36 -13.20 8.53
CA PRO A 7 13.36 -12.20 9.59
C PRO A 7 14.81 -11.76 9.86
N ILE A 8 15.07 -10.47 9.78
CA ILE A 8 16.36 -9.92 10.21
C ILE A 8 16.34 -9.93 11.73
N THR A 9 17.30 -10.64 12.32
CA THR A 9 17.52 -10.60 13.76
C THR A 9 18.58 -9.56 14.07
N LEU A 10 18.24 -8.56 14.88
CA LEU A 10 19.18 -7.54 15.34
C LEU A 10 20.05 -8.09 16.47
N LYS A 11 21.32 -7.68 16.47
CA LYS A 11 22.25 -7.92 17.59
C LYS A 11 21.99 -6.93 18.72
N THR A 12 21.68 -5.69 18.35
CA THR A 12 21.35 -4.62 19.30
C THR A 12 20.02 -4.92 19.98
N GLN A 13 20.02 -4.95 21.31
CA GLN A 13 18.86 -5.20 22.16
C GLN A 13 18.81 -4.16 23.28
N ASN A 14 17.64 -4.01 23.89
CA ASN A 14 17.40 -3.12 25.03
C ASN A 14 17.67 -1.64 24.77
N ILE A 15 17.57 -1.20 23.52
CA ILE A 15 17.62 0.22 23.15
C ILE A 15 16.20 0.78 22.95
N THR A 16 16.10 2.09 23.16
CA THR A 16 14.91 2.88 22.81
C THR A 16 15.18 3.66 21.53
N VAL A 17 14.33 3.49 20.53
CA VAL A 17 14.46 4.11 19.21
C VAL A 17 13.32 5.10 18.96
N LEU A 18 13.65 6.34 18.65
CA LEU A 18 12.67 7.34 18.22
C LEU A 18 12.39 7.19 16.71
N ILE A 19 11.11 7.22 16.34
CA ILE A 19 10.69 7.26 14.93
C ILE A 19 9.90 8.53 14.67
N THR A 20 10.48 9.45 13.91
CA THR A 20 9.74 10.55 13.31
C THR A 20 9.13 10.11 11.99
N GLY A 21 7.94 10.65 11.62
CA GLY A 21 7.26 10.21 10.40
C GLY A 21 6.55 8.85 10.50
N ALA A 22 6.15 8.43 11.71
CA ALA A 22 5.48 7.16 12.00
C ALA A 22 4.17 6.93 11.20
N THR A 23 3.46 7.99 10.81
CA THR A 23 2.24 7.93 9.97
C THR A 23 2.54 7.72 8.49
N GLY A 24 3.79 7.89 8.06
CA GLY A 24 4.22 7.78 6.68
C GLY A 24 4.30 6.35 6.16
N TYR A 25 4.52 6.22 4.85
CA TYR A 25 4.59 4.93 4.13
C TYR A 25 5.70 4.00 4.66
N ILE A 26 6.88 4.54 4.90
CA ILE A 26 8.05 3.80 5.43
C ILE A 26 7.95 3.65 6.95
N GLY A 27 7.71 4.74 7.69
CA GLY A 27 7.69 4.72 9.15
C GLY A 27 6.70 3.70 9.73
N GLY A 28 5.46 3.69 9.23
CA GLY A 28 4.46 2.72 9.69
C GLY A 28 4.82 1.25 9.44
N ARG A 29 5.60 0.96 8.36
CA ARG A 29 6.10 -0.39 8.07
C ARG A 29 7.32 -0.76 8.89
N LEU A 30 8.18 0.21 9.17
CA LEU A 30 9.38 0.04 9.98
C LEU A 30 9.02 -0.33 11.41
N ILE A 31 8.05 0.36 12.03
CA ILE A 31 7.57 0.09 13.39
C ILE A 31 7.26 -1.39 13.58
N SER A 32 6.47 -2.00 12.68
CA SER A 32 6.10 -3.41 12.80
C SER A 32 7.31 -4.36 12.76
N ARG A 33 8.36 -4.00 12.02
CA ARG A 33 9.60 -4.80 11.93
C ARG A 33 10.49 -4.65 13.14
N LEU A 34 10.56 -3.46 13.71
CA LEU A 34 11.34 -3.21 14.92
C LEU A 34 10.69 -3.86 16.14
N LEU A 35 9.35 -3.81 16.23
CA LEU A 35 8.61 -4.52 17.27
C LEU A 35 8.82 -6.04 17.21
N SER A 36 8.93 -6.63 16.02
CA SER A 36 9.26 -8.06 15.89
C SER A 36 10.69 -8.42 16.30
N ASN A 37 11.56 -7.43 16.49
CA ASN A 37 12.91 -7.56 17.04
C ASN A 37 13.02 -7.10 18.51
N ASN A 38 11.90 -6.92 19.19
CA ASN A 38 11.84 -6.52 20.61
C ASN A 38 12.49 -5.16 20.92
N ILE A 39 12.55 -4.25 19.94
CA ILE A 39 13.07 -2.89 20.12
C ILE A 39 11.98 -2.02 20.78
N LYS A 40 12.36 -1.26 21.81
CA LYS A 40 11.48 -0.24 22.41
C LYS A 40 11.37 0.96 21.46
N ILE A 41 10.14 1.37 21.17
CA ILE A 41 9.89 2.41 20.18
C ILE A 41 9.15 3.57 20.80
N ARG A 42 9.67 4.78 20.60
CA ARG A 42 8.95 6.04 20.78
C ARG A 42 8.59 6.59 19.40
N VAL A 43 7.35 7.03 19.21
CA VAL A 43 6.91 7.63 17.95
C VAL A 43 6.57 9.10 18.18
N LEU A 44 7.07 9.99 17.31
CA LEU A 44 6.65 11.38 17.26
C LEU A 44 5.47 11.52 16.30
N VAL A 45 4.37 12.05 16.78
CA VAL A 45 3.15 12.31 15.99
C VAL A 45 2.57 13.69 16.31
N ARG A 46 2.01 14.35 15.29
CA ARG A 46 1.32 15.65 15.44
C ARG A 46 -0.11 15.54 15.95
N ASP A 47 -0.72 14.37 15.78
CA ASP A 47 -2.11 14.09 16.13
C ASP A 47 -2.25 12.59 16.41
N VAL A 48 -2.48 12.27 17.67
CA VAL A 48 -2.62 10.90 18.18
C VAL A 48 -3.81 10.17 17.55
N ASN A 49 -4.88 10.91 17.17
CA ASN A 49 -6.07 10.30 16.57
C ASN A 49 -5.77 9.60 15.23
N LYS A 50 -4.75 10.05 14.50
CA LYS A 50 -4.34 9.44 13.22
C LYS A 50 -3.70 8.06 13.37
N ILE A 51 -3.30 7.69 14.57
CA ILE A 51 -2.62 6.42 14.83
C ILE A 51 -3.41 5.46 15.74
N LYS A 52 -4.49 5.89 16.38
CA LYS A 52 -5.31 5.06 17.30
C LYS A 52 -5.69 3.69 16.71
N ASN A 53 -5.97 3.65 15.40
CA ASN A 53 -6.38 2.43 14.69
C ASN A 53 -5.19 1.62 14.11
N LYS A 54 -3.95 1.91 14.49
CA LYS A 54 -2.79 1.13 14.05
C LYS A 54 -2.59 -0.07 14.97
N SER A 55 -2.27 -1.22 14.39
CA SER A 55 -2.04 -2.47 15.14
C SER A 55 -0.90 -2.41 16.16
N TRP A 56 -0.05 -1.40 16.06
CA TRP A 56 1.07 -1.15 16.93
C TRP A 56 0.82 -0.05 17.98
N PHE A 57 -0.34 0.59 17.98
CA PHE A 57 -0.66 1.74 18.86
C PHE A 57 -0.33 1.48 20.33
N ASN A 58 -0.81 0.37 20.88
CA ASN A 58 -0.59 0.00 22.31
C ASN A 58 0.78 -0.65 22.58
N LYS A 59 1.68 -0.69 21.58
CA LYS A 59 2.98 -1.36 21.67
C LYS A 59 4.16 -0.38 21.61
N VAL A 60 3.88 0.91 21.52
CA VAL A 60 4.88 1.97 21.39
C VAL A 60 4.60 3.09 22.37
N GLU A 61 5.64 3.82 22.75
CA GLU A 61 5.51 5.07 23.47
C GLU A 61 5.14 6.20 22.50
N ILE A 62 4.12 6.98 22.82
CA ILE A 62 3.62 8.05 21.96
C ILE A 62 4.08 9.39 22.52
N PHE A 63 4.75 10.17 21.69
CA PHE A 63 5.11 11.55 21.97
C PHE A 63 4.35 12.46 21.00
N GLU A 64 3.50 13.34 21.51
CA GLU A 64 2.76 14.30 20.69
C GLU A 64 3.55 15.58 20.56
N GLY A 65 3.87 15.99 19.32
CA GLY A 65 4.66 17.17 19.02
C GLY A 65 4.82 17.41 17.52
N ASP A 66 5.25 18.62 17.18
CA ASP A 66 5.47 19.05 15.79
C ASP A 66 6.90 19.55 15.61
N LEU A 67 7.65 18.92 14.69
CA LEU A 67 9.03 19.32 14.39
C LEU A 67 9.18 20.78 13.92
N THR A 68 8.11 21.40 13.44
CA THR A 68 8.13 22.82 13.09
C THR A 68 7.95 23.74 14.31
N LYS A 69 7.64 23.19 15.50
CA LYS A 69 7.37 23.92 16.74
C LYS A 69 8.27 23.40 17.85
N ILE A 70 9.40 24.06 18.04
CA ILE A 70 10.44 23.60 18.97
C ILE A 70 9.94 23.44 20.42
N GLU A 71 9.02 24.28 20.85
CA GLU A 71 8.40 24.27 22.18
C GLU A 71 7.64 22.95 22.47
N THR A 72 7.19 22.24 21.44
CA THR A 72 6.49 20.95 21.57
C THR A 72 7.44 19.75 21.66
N LEU A 73 8.74 19.97 21.52
CA LEU A 73 9.74 18.89 21.43
C LEU A 73 10.54 18.70 22.73
N ASN A 74 10.20 19.38 23.80
CA ASN A 74 10.90 19.26 25.07
C ASN A 74 10.80 17.82 25.60
N GLY A 75 11.96 17.18 25.85
CA GLY A 75 12.02 15.79 26.30
C GLY A 75 11.84 14.73 25.21
N LEU A 76 11.71 15.11 23.94
CA LEU A 76 11.51 14.16 22.80
C LEU A 76 12.53 13.04 22.80
N CYS A 77 13.81 13.35 22.98
CA CYS A 77 14.91 12.38 22.95
C CYS A 77 15.39 11.94 24.35
N HIS A 78 14.65 12.27 25.43
CA HIS A 78 15.02 11.82 26.77
C HIS A 78 14.98 10.27 26.86
N LYS A 79 16.10 9.63 27.24
CA LYS A 79 16.28 8.17 27.27
C LYS A 79 16.03 7.49 25.90
N VAL A 80 16.39 8.14 24.82
CA VAL A 80 16.39 7.60 23.46
C VAL A 80 17.84 7.39 23.04
N ASP A 81 18.16 6.21 22.53
CA ASP A 81 19.51 5.84 22.12
C ASP A 81 19.78 6.18 20.66
N GLN A 82 18.83 5.87 19.78
CA GLN A 82 18.94 6.08 18.33
C GLN A 82 17.64 6.62 17.75
N ALA A 83 17.70 7.26 16.57
CA ALA A 83 16.52 7.83 15.95
C ALA A 83 16.46 7.59 14.44
N TYR A 84 15.23 7.41 13.93
CA TYR A 84 14.93 7.49 12.50
C TYR A 84 14.31 8.84 12.18
N TYR A 85 14.94 9.56 11.28
CA TYR A 85 14.39 10.78 10.71
C TYR A 85 13.73 10.45 9.37
N LEU A 86 12.39 10.28 9.37
CA LEU A 86 11.60 9.88 8.19
C LEU A 86 10.53 10.93 7.83
N VAL A 87 10.64 12.13 8.36
CA VAL A 87 9.75 13.25 8.05
C VAL A 87 10.20 13.91 6.77
N HIS A 88 9.23 14.21 5.94
CA HIS A 88 9.41 14.95 4.71
C HIS A 88 8.10 15.61 4.32
N SER A 89 8.14 16.91 4.03
CA SER A 89 7.00 17.65 3.52
C SER A 89 6.84 17.38 2.02
N MET A 90 5.64 17.02 1.60
CA MET A 90 5.35 16.81 0.18
C MET A 90 4.73 18.07 -0.41
N GLY A 91 5.53 18.83 -1.14
CA GLY A 91 5.13 20.05 -1.84
C GLY A 91 6.28 20.58 -2.68
N THR A 92 5.99 21.53 -3.56
CA THR A 92 6.97 22.16 -4.47
C THR A 92 7.09 23.66 -4.26
N SER A 93 6.49 24.24 -3.22
CA SER A 93 6.64 25.64 -2.89
C SER A 93 7.84 25.89 -1.98
N GLN A 94 8.41 27.07 -2.03
CA GLN A 94 9.49 27.55 -1.14
C GLN A 94 9.12 27.34 0.34
N GLU A 95 7.86 27.47 0.69
CA GLU A 95 7.34 27.26 2.05
C GLU A 95 7.61 25.83 2.57
N TYR A 96 7.47 24.80 1.74
CA TYR A 96 7.76 23.41 2.13
C TYR A 96 9.24 23.16 2.37
N ILE A 97 10.13 23.80 1.58
CA ILE A 97 11.57 23.71 1.75
C ILE A 97 11.99 24.34 3.09
N GLU A 98 11.45 25.50 3.41
CA GLU A 98 11.70 26.16 4.69
C GLU A 98 11.17 25.34 5.88
N LEU A 99 9.99 24.73 5.75
CA LEU A 99 9.44 23.85 6.78
C LEU A 99 10.31 22.60 7.01
N ASP A 100 10.82 21.96 5.95
CA ASP A 100 11.73 20.81 6.07
C ASP A 100 13.04 21.21 6.76
N ARG A 101 13.60 22.37 6.37
CA ARG A 101 14.79 22.95 6.99
C ARG A 101 14.58 23.27 8.46
N LEU A 102 13.47 23.92 8.80
CA LEU A 102 13.10 24.25 10.18
C LEU A 102 12.93 22.96 11.02
N ALA A 103 12.19 21.98 10.49
CA ALA A 103 11.97 20.70 11.16
C ALA A 103 13.30 19.96 11.44
N ALA A 104 14.23 19.94 10.50
CA ALA A 104 15.55 19.33 10.69
C ALA A 104 16.38 20.07 11.76
N ARG A 105 16.39 21.40 11.75
CA ARG A 105 17.10 22.21 12.76
C ARG A 105 16.48 22.03 14.17
N ASN A 106 15.17 22.01 14.27
CA ASN A 106 14.49 21.80 15.55
C ASN A 106 14.74 20.38 16.07
N PHE A 107 14.76 19.36 15.19
CA PHE A 107 15.13 18.01 15.57
C PHE A 107 16.56 17.97 16.14
N VAL A 108 17.54 18.58 15.47
CA VAL A 108 18.92 18.69 15.97
C VAL A 108 18.97 19.35 17.35
N LYS A 109 18.25 20.44 17.56
CA LYS A 109 18.19 21.13 18.86
C LYS A 109 17.59 20.28 19.98
N SER A 110 16.66 19.37 19.65
CA SER A 110 15.97 18.49 20.61
C SER A 110 16.56 17.09 20.70
N SER A 111 17.64 16.79 19.95
CA SER A 111 18.17 15.43 19.81
C SER A 111 18.93 14.90 21.04
N GLY A 112 19.45 15.79 21.92
CA GLY A 112 20.30 15.35 23.05
C GLY A 112 21.50 14.52 22.59
N ASP A 113 21.81 13.44 23.32
CA ASP A 113 22.97 12.59 23.10
C ASP A 113 22.66 11.34 22.25
N LEU A 114 21.91 11.50 21.14
CA LEU A 114 21.65 10.38 20.25
C LEU A 114 22.94 9.78 19.70
N SER A 115 23.11 8.47 19.88
CA SER A 115 24.29 7.75 19.38
C SER A 115 24.26 7.51 17.88
N HIS A 116 23.10 7.49 17.25
CA HIS A 116 22.92 7.29 15.81
C HIS A 116 21.59 7.86 15.32
N VAL A 117 21.63 8.62 14.24
CA VAL A 117 20.45 9.06 13.49
C VAL A 117 20.47 8.41 12.11
N ILE A 118 19.36 7.77 11.74
CA ILE A 118 19.20 7.11 10.45
C ILE A 118 18.21 7.93 9.62
N TYR A 119 18.69 8.51 8.54
CA TYR A 119 17.89 9.34 7.64
C TYR A 119 17.68 8.65 6.29
N LEU A 120 16.44 8.65 5.80
CA LEU A 120 16.12 8.16 4.46
C LEU A 120 15.98 9.34 3.49
N GLY A 121 17.04 9.61 2.74
CA GLY A 121 17.13 10.65 1.73
C GLY A 121 16.79 10.15 0.31
N GLY A 122 17.08 11.01 -0.69
CA GLY A 122 17.01 10.68 -2.11
C GLY A 122 18.39 10.66 -2.75
N ILE A 123 18.60 9.81 -3.75
CA ILE A 123 19.84 9.79 -4.53
C ILE A 123 19.99 11.15 -5.22
N SER A 124 21.19 11.77 -5.07
CA SER A 124 21.50 13.04 -5.68
C SER A 124 21.95 12.85 -7.14
N PRO A 125 21.43 13.62 -8.11
CA PRO A 125 22.00 13.62 -9.44
C PRO A 125 23.39 14.32 -9.42
N ASN A 126 24.23 13.93 -10.37
CA ASN A 126 25.54 14.56 -10.56
C ASN A 126 25.45 15.85 -11.42
N GLU A 127 24.26 16.36 -11.65
CA GLU A 127 23.99 17.49 -12.54
C GLU A 127 23.88 18.81 -11.77
N SER A 128 24.14 19.92 -12.44
CA SER A 128 24.13 21.28 -11.86
C SER A 128 22.72 21.81 -11.57
N SER A 129 21.69 21.27 -12.18
CA SER A 129 20.29 21.67 -11.92
C SER A 129 19.55 20.57 -11.19
N ILE A 130 19.33 20.76 -9.90
CA ILE A 130 18.64 19.82 -9.02
C ILE A 130 17.22 20.35 -8.80
N SER A 131 16.19 19.49 -8.83
CA SER A 131 14.84 19.89 -8.48
C SER A 131 14.77 20.42 -7.04
N GLU A 132 13.90 21.40 -6.78
CA GLU A 132 13.69 21.99 -5.44
C GLU A 132 13.42 20.92 -4.38
N HIS A 133 12.57 19.96 -4.72
CA HIS A 133 12.25 18.84 -3.85
C HIS A 133 13.49 18.00 -3.46
N LEU A 134 14.37 17.70 -4.41
CA LEU A 134 15.56 16.92 -4.15
C LEU A 134 16.62 17.76 -3.41
N SER A 135 16.70 19.05 -3.72
CA SER A 135 17.54 20.01 -3.02
C SER A 135 17.21 20.10 -1.52
N SER A 136 15.90 20.17 -1.18
CA SER A 136 15.43 20.14 0.22
C SER A 136 15.91 18.89 0.95
N ARG A 137 15.81 17.71 0.34
CA ARG A 137 16.27 16.45 0.95
C ARG A 137 17.76 16.41 1.19
N ILE A 138 18.54 16.90 0.23
CA ILE A 138 20.00 17.00 0.36
C ILE A 138 20.36 17.95 1.51
N GLU A 139 19.66 19.07 1.63
CA GLU A 139 19.90 20.04 2.69
C GLU A 139 19.56 19.48 4.07
N VAL A 140 18.42 18.81 4.22
CA VAL A 140 18.06 18.08 5.46
C VAL A 140 19.18 17.10 5.83
N GLY A 141 19.67 16.30 4.88
CA GLY A 141 20.80 15.39 5.11
C GLY A 141 22.06 16.10 5.57
N LYS A 142 22.40 17.27 4.98
CA LYS A 142 23.53 18.09 5.41
C LYS A 142 23.36 18.61 6.84
N ILE A 143 22.17 19.09 7.21
CA ILE A 143 21.87 19.59 8.57
C ILE A 143 22.06 18.47 9.60
N LEU A 144 21.49 17.29 9.33
CA LEU A 144 21.58 16.15 10.25
C LEU A 144 23.03 15.67 10.42
N ARG A 145 23.76 15.41 9.32
CA ARG A 145 25.13 14.91 9.33
C ARG A 145 26.14 15.93 9.90
N GLY A 146 25.88 17.21 9.70
CA GLY A 146 26.73 18.27 10.24
C GLY A 146 26.63 18.45 11.76
N SER A 147 25.60 17.86 12.40
CA SER A 147 25.32 18.08 13.82
C SER A 147 25.21 16.80 14.63
N LEU A 148 24.91 15.65 14.01
CA LEU A 148 24.62 14.40 14.67
C LEU A 148 25.34 13.21 14.00
N PRO A 149 25.67 12.15 14.75
CA PRO A 149 26.17 10.90 14.18
C PRO A 149 25.09 10.28 13.26
N THR A 150 25.18 10.52 11.95
CA THR A 150 24.11 10.23 11.01
C THR A 150 24.53 9.27 9.91
N THR A 151 23.69 8.26 9.62
CA THR A 151 23.74 7.51 8.37
C THR A 151 22.60 7.98 7.46
N GLU A 152 22.94 8.53 6.31
CA GLU A 152 21.98 8.92 5.27
C GLU A 152 21.90 7.82 4.22
N LEU A 153 20.79 7.09 4.19
CA LEU A 153 20.46 6.13 3.15
C LEU A 153 19.71 6.87 2.03
N ARG A 154 20.31 6.91 0.84
CA ARG A 154 19.73 7.61 -0.32
C ARG A 154 19.09 6.61 -1.27
N ALA A 155 17.78 6.69 -1.46
CA ALA A 155 17.02 5.80 -2.30
C ALA A 155 16.48 6.51 -3.54
N GLY A 156 16.39 5.80 -4.66
CA GLY A 156 15.62 6.21 -5.82
C GLY A 156 14.13 5.85 -5.65
N PRO A 157 13.40 5.63 -6.77
CA PRO A 157 11.98 5.26 -6.71
C PRO A 157 11.75 3.98 -5.92
N ILE A 158 10.95 4.08 -4.85
CA ILE A 158 10.65 2.91 -3.99
C ILE A 158 9.48 2.13 -4.59
N ILE A 159 9.72 0.85 -4.87
CA ILE A 159 8.77 -0.08 -5.46
C ILE A 159 8.07 -0.87 -4.35
N GLY A 160 6.79 -0.64 -4.22
CA GLY A 160 5.98 -1.33 -3.21
C GLY A 160 4.53 -0.87 -3.21
N SER A 161 3.63 -1.77 -2.83
CA SER A 161 2.20 -1.50 -2.75
C SER A 161 1.91 -0.26 -1.89
N GLY A 162 1.28 0.74 -2.48
CA GLY A 162 0.94 2.00 -1.82
C GLY A 162 2.06 3.05 -1.77
N SER A 163 3.23 2.81 -2.38
CA SER A 163 4.19 3.89 -2.60
C SER A 163 3.73 4.80 -3.74
N ALA A 164 3.90 6.11 -3.61
CA ALA A 164 3.42 7.05 -4.61
C ALA A 164 4.04 6.82 -5.99
N SER A 165 5.36 6.56 -6.05
CA SER A 165 6.08 6.28 -7.30
C SER A 165 5.58 5.01 -8.00
N PHE A 166 5.37 3.91 -7.26
CA PHE A 166 4.86 2.66 -7.81
C PHE A 166 3.40 2.77 -8.24
N GLU A 167 2.56 3.44 -7.45
CA GLU A 167 1.15 3.64 -7.82
C GLU A 167 1.00 4.50 -9.08
N MET A 168 1.83 5.55 -9.22
CA MET A 168 1.87 6.37 -10.44
C MET A 168 2.21 5.51 -11.67
N LEU A 169 3.32 4.77 -11.61
CA LEU A 169 3.76 3.89 -12.67
C LEU A 169 2.68 2.85 -13.03
N ARG A 170 2.09 2.23 -12.01
CA ARG A 170 1.04 1.22 -12.18
C ARG A 170 -0.19 1.78 -12.88
N HIS A 171 -0.74 2.89 -12.39
CA HIS A 171 -1.94 3.47 -12.97
C HIS A 171 -1.75 3.93 -14.42
N LEU A 172 -0.62 4.56 -14.72
CA LEU A 172 -0.29 4.94 -16.10
C LEU A 172 -0.21 3.71 -17.00
N SER A 173 0.51 2.67 -16.57
CA SER A 173 0.69 1.43 -17.33
C SER A 173 -0.62 0.67 -17.54
N GLU A 174 -1.51 0.63 -16.54
CA GLU A 174 -2.79 -0.07 -16.65
C GLU A 174 -3.80 0.68 -17.52
N LYS A 175 -3.90 2.01 -17.40
CA LYS A 175 -4.94 2.79 -18.08
C LYS A 175 -4.61 3.14 -19.52
N LEU A 176 -3.32 3.34 -19.87
CA LEU A 176 -2.93 3.92 -21.14
C LEU A 176 -2.31 2.89 -22.08
N PRO A 177 -3.04 2.43 -23.11
CA PRO A 177 -2.50 1.50 -24.11
C PRO A 177 -1.45 2.18 -25.01
N ILE A 178 -1.62 3.45 -25.30
CA ILE A 178 -0.67 4.30 -26.01
C ILE A 178 -0.39 5.51 -25.12
N MET A 179 0.88 5.81 -24.96
CA MET A 179 1.34 6.87 -24.06
C MET A 179 2.28 7.82 -24.80
N VAL A 180 1.93 9.08 -24.80
CA VAL A 180 2.83 10.16 -25.19
C VAL A 180 3.50 10.66 -23.91
N ALA A 181 4.82 10.65 -23.87
CA ALA A 181 5.59 10.98 -22.68
C ALA A 181 6.72 11.97 -23.01
N PRO A 182 7.17 12.78 -22.05
CA PRO A 182 8.32 13.67 -22.25
C PRO A 182 9.60 12.87 -22.48
N LYS A 183 10.60 13.46 -23.17
CA LYS A 183 11.91 12.83 -23.43
C LYS A 183 12.61 12.35 -22.16
N TRP A 184 12.45 13.03 -21.02
CA TRP A 184 13.06 12.65 -19.76
C TRP A 184 12.55 11.30 -19.20
N ILE A 185 11.52 10.69 -19.78
CA ILE A 185 11.12 9.31 -19.45
C ILE A 185 12.24 8.29 -19.75
N ASN A 186 13.19 8.64 -20.62
CA ASN A 186 14.40 7.87 -20.93
C ASN A 186 15.53 8.11 -19.92
N ASN A 187 15.36 9.02 -18.95
CA ASN A 187 16.36 9.24 -17.91
C ASN A 187 16.44 8.02 -17.01
N THR A 188 17.66 7.77 -16.57
CA THR A 188 17.96 6.60 -15.73
C THR A 188 17.66 6.92 -14.27
N VAL A 189 17.00 6.00 -13.61
CA VAL A 189 16.75 5.99 -12.17
C VAL A 189 17.21 4.67 -11.58
N ARG A 190 17.47 4.64 -10.28
CA ARG A 190 17.84 3.41 -9.57
C ARG A 190 16.68 3.01 -8.64
N PRO A 191 15.81 2.08 -9.03
CA PRO A 191 14.71 1.64 -8.19
C PRO A 191 15.18 0.79 -7.01
N ILE A 192 14.33 0.68 -5.98
CA ILE A 192 14.57 -0.20 -4.84
C ILE A 192 13.25 -0.76 -4.31
N SER A 193 13.24 -2.04 -3.93
CA SER A 193 12.10 -2.62 -3.24
C SER A 193 11.90 -1.98 -1.86
N VAL A 194 10.65 -1.71 -1.48
CA VAL A 194 10.34 -1.28 -0.10
C VAL A 194 10.82 -2.28 0.95
N ARG A 195 10.88 -3.57 0.60
CA ARG A 195 11.42 -4.62 1.48
C ARG A 195 12.90 -4.40 1.77
N ASP A 196 13.66 -4.04 0.74
CA ASP A 196 15.09 -3.83 0.88
C ASP A 196 15.38 -2.51 1.58
N VAL A 197 14.63 -1.43 1.30
CA VAL A 197 14.72 -0.18 2.10
C VAL A 197 14.53 -0.49 3.58
N LEU A 198 13.52 -1.30 3.93
CA LEU A 198 13.28 -1.66 5.32
C LEU A 198 14.37 -2.56 5.91
N LYS A 199 15.05 -3.41 5.10
CA LYS A 199 16.22 -4.17 5.55
C LYS A 199 17.38 -3.23 5.89
N TYR A 200 17.71 -2.30 4.98
CA TYR A 200 18.75 -1.29 5.25
C TYR A 200 18.45 -0.50 6.52
N LEU A 201 17.21 0.00 6.67
CA LEU A 201 16.82 0.75 7.86
C LEU A 201 16.98 -0.10 9.15
N VAL A 202 16.49 -1.33 9.17
CA VAL A 202 16.58 -2.20 10.35
C VAL A 202 18.04 -2.49 10.69
N LEU A 203 18.86 -2.93 9.72
CA LEU A 203 20.25 -3.29 9.96
C LEU A 203 21.12 -2.09 10.34
N SER A 204 20.70 -0.88 10.00
CA SER A 204 21.44 0.33 10.41
C SER A 204 21.51 0.50 11.93
N LEU A 205 20.58 -0.09 12.71
CA LEU A 205 20.66 -0.06 14.18
C LEU A 205 21.88 -0.81 14.73
N ASP A 206 22.36 -1.82 14.01
CA ASP A 206 23.55 -2.62 14.40
C ASP A 206 24.86 -2.06 13.84
N LYS A 207 24.81 -1.01 13.04
CA LYS A 207 25.99 -0.42 12.37
C LYS A 207 26.41 0.88 13.04
N LYS A 208 27.69 1.20 12.94
CA LYS A 208 28.19 2.54 13.30
C LYS A 208 27.69 3.58 12.30
N PRO A 209 27.51 4.84 12.70
CA PRO A 209 27.17 5.91 11.78
C PRO A 209 28.12 5.97 10.57
N CYS A 210 27.56 6.11 9.38
CA CYS A 210 28.28 6.23 8.10
C CYS A 210 27.61 7.31 7.26
N GLU A 211 28.34 8.32 6.82
CA GLU A 211 27.79 9.56 6.26
C GLU A 211 26.68 9.37 5.21
N THR A 212 27.01 8.87 4.03
CA THR A 212 26.05 8.73 2.93
C THR A 212 26.22 7.42 2.17
N LEU A 213 25.11 6.76 1.89
CA LEU A 213 25.06 5.49 1.17
C LEU A 213 23.90 5.50 0.18
N ASP A 214 24.21 5.43 -1.12
CA ASP A 214 23.18 5.23 -2.13
C ASP A 214 22.75 3.76 -2.14
N ILE A 215 21.43 3.52 -2.09
CA ILE A 215 20.85 2.16 -2.04
C ILE A 215 19.91 1.93 -3.21
N GLY A 216 19.94 0.75 -3.80
CA GLY A 216 19.08 0.41 -4.93
C GLY A 216 19.51 -0.85 -5.64
N THR A 217 18.73 -1.26 -6.63
CA THR A 217 19.07 -2.33 -7.56
C THR A 217 19.69 -1.74 -8.85
N ASP A 218 19.72 -2.50 -9.93
CA ASP A 218 20.27 -2.03 -11.19
C ASP A 218 19.56 -0.78 -11.72
N PRO A 219 20.31 0.19 -12.29
CA PRO A 219 19.71 1.38 -12.87
C PRO A 219 18.93 1.03 -14.15
N MET A 220 17.75 1.63 -14.29
CA MET A 220 16.87 1.46 -15.45
C MET A 220 16.29 2.80 -15.87
N THR A 221 15.86 2.93 -17.14
CA THR A 221 15.10 4.11 -17.53
C THR A 221 13.68 4.04 -16.94
N PHE A 222 13.07 5.20 -16.71
CA PHE A 222 11.68 5.20 -16.22
C PHE A 222 10.73 4.52 -17.23
N LYS A 223 11.03 4.66 -18.52
CA LYS A 223 10.33 3.94 -19.60
C LYS A 223 10.45 2.42 -19.44
N ASP A 224 11.65 1.91 -19.14
CA ASP A 224 11.87 0.47 -18.96
C ASP A 224 11.16 -0.06 -17.72
N LEU A 225 11.12 0.73 -16.63
CA LEU A 225 10.33 0.38 -15.45
C LEU A 225 8.85 0.17 -15.81
N MET A 226 8.28 1.07 -16.63
CA MET A 226 6.88 0.93 -17.07
C MET A 226 6.68 -0.27 -17.99
N LEU A 227 7.58 -0.49 -18.95
CA LEU A 227 7.49 -1.62 -19.89
C LEU A 227 7.66 -2.96 -19.18
N GLU A 228 8.56 -3.06 -18.20
CA GLU A 228 8.74 -4.28 -17.40
C GLU A 228 7.51 -4.58 -16.54
N TYR A 229 6.90 -3.56 -15.93
CA TYR A 229 5.60 -3.72 -15.27
C TYR A 229 4.54 -4.24 -16.25
N CYS A 230 4.46 -3.66 -17.45
CA CYS A 230 3.51 -4.10 -18.48
C CYS A 230 3.74 -5.56 -18.86
N ARG A 231 5.02 -5.97 -19.03
CA ARG A 231 5.40 -7.35 -19.33
C ARG A 231 4.94 -8.31 -18.23
N TYR A 232 5.19 -7.97 -16.96
CA TYR A 232 4.71 -8.75 -15.82
C TYR A 232 3.19 -8.92 -15.82
N ARG A 233 2.46 -7.86 -16.17
CA ARG A 233 0.98 -7.87 -16.22
C ARG A 233 0.40 -8.46 -17.52
N GLY A 234 1.24 -8.78 -18.49
CA GLY A 234 0.81 -9.25 -19.83
C GLY A 234 0.06 -8.16 -20.60
N LEU A 235 0.48 -6.89 -20.46
CA LEU A 235 -0.09 -5.74 -21.15
C LEU A 235 0.81 -5.30 -22.30
N LYS A 236 0.25 -5.09 -23.49
CA LYS A 236 0.98 -4.52 -24.63
C LYS A 236 0.83 -3.01 -24.61
N ARG A 237 1.93 -2.26 -24.45
CA ARG A 237 1.95 -0.79 -24.36
C ARG A 237 2.96 -0.20 -25.31
N LYS A 238 2.62 0.96 -25.90
CA LYS A 238 3.54 1.75 -26.73
C LYS A 238 3.76 3.10 -26.07
N ILE A 239 5.01 3.49 -25.88
CA ILE A 239 5.40 4.76 -25.26
C ILE A 239 6.20 5.56 -26.28
N PHE A 240 5.71 6.74 -26.65
CA PHE A 240 6.30 7.66 -27.62
C PHE A 240 6.87 8.87 -26.89
N PRO A 241 8.21 8.98 -26.77
CA PRO A 241 8.84 10.16 -26.20
C PRO A 241 8.73 11.35 -27.13
N ILE A 242 8.26 12.50 -26.64
CA ILE A 242 8.19 13.77 -27.36
C ILE A 242 9.12 14.83 -26.71
N PRO A 243 9.65 15.79 -27.52
CA PRO A 243 10.67 16.73 -27.03
C PRO A 243 10.20 17.68 -25.93
N VAL A 244 8.92 18.05 -25.92
CA VAL A 244 8.43 19.17 -25.11
C VAL A 244 7.17 18.80 -24.36
N LEU A 245 7.34 18.53 -23.07
CA LEU A 245 6.27 18.67 -22.08
C LEU A 245 6.89 19.25 -20.81
N ALA A 246 6.42 20.43 -20.43
CA ALA A 246 6.81 21.02 -19.16
C ALA A 246 6.46 20.06 -18.00
N PRO A 247 7.30 19.91 -16.98
CA PRO A 247 7.05 19.00 -15.85
C PRO A 247 5.72 19.24 -15.15
N SER A 248 5.29 20.52 -15.07
CA SER A 248 4.00 20.91 -14.50
C SER A 248 2.80 20.36 -15.30
N ILE A 249 2.89 20.39 -16.63
CA ILE A 249 1.85 19.83 -17.52
C ILE A 249 1.80 18.32 -17.38
N ALA A 250 2.96 17.65 -17.31
CA ALA A 250 3.04 16.21 -17.09
C ALA A 250 2.44 15.82 -15.73
N ALA A 251 2.75 16.55 -14.66
CA ALA A 251 2.21 16.29 -13.32
C ALA A 251 0.69 16.52 -13.26
N TRP A 252 0.19 17.59 -13.89
CA TRP A 252 -1.24 17.85 -14.01
C TRP A 252 -1.96 16.72 -14.74
N TRP A 253 -1.44 16.30 -15.89
CA TRP A 253 -2.02 15.20 -16.66
C TRP A 253 -2.00 13.87 -15.90
N ILE A 254 -0.93 13.57 -15.18
CA ILE A 254 -0.86 12.41 -14.29
C ILE A 254 -1.97 12.46 -13.24
N SER A 255 -2.21 13.62 -12.63
CA SER A 255 -3.27 13.77 -11.63
C SER A 255 -4.68 13.60 -12.21
N LEU A 256 -4.87 13.86 -13.50
CA LEU A 256 -6.13 13.64 -14.20
C LEU A 256 -6.39 12.15 -14.49
N VAL A 257 -5.36 11.41 -14.91
CA VAL A 257 -5.51 9.98 -15.32
C VAL A 257 -5.27 8.99 -14.20
N THR A 258 -4.69 9.42 -13.09
CA THR A 258 -4.41 8.57 -11.92
C THR A 258 -5.10 9.13 -10.66
N PRO A 259 -5.32 8.34 -9.61
CA PRO A 259 -5.83 8.87 -8.34
C PRO A 259 -4.77 9.60 -7.49
N ILE A 260 -3.63 9.95 -8.09
CA ILE A 260 -2.54 10.66 -7.43
C ILE A 260 -2.79 12.16 -7.58
N THR A 261 -2.83 12.87 -6.47
CA THR A 261 -3.00 14.33 -6.48
C THR A 261 -1.81 15.04 -7.12
N ASN A 262 -2.03 16.20 -7.71
CA ASN A 262 -0.96 16.99 -8.33
C ASN A 262 0.16 17.34 -7.33
N SER A 263 -0.18 17.55 -6.05
CA SER A 263 0.79 17.78 -4.98
C SER A 263 1.75 16.62 -4.73
N LEU A 264 1.33 15.37 -5.03
CA LEU A 264 2.19 14.19 -4.97
C LEU A 264 2.87 13.89 -6.31
N ALA A 265 2.20 14.12 -7.43
CA ALA A 265 2.74 13.87 -8.77
C ALA A 265 3.89 14.81 -9.12
N SER A 266 3.77 16.11 -8.79
CA SER A 266 4.75 17.13 -9.14
C SER A 266 6.15 16.87 -8.56
N PRO A 267 6.34 16.56 -7.25
CA PRO A 267 7.66 16.20 -6.71
C PRO A 267 8.26 14.95 -7.35
N ILE A 268 7.42 13.93 -7.66
CA ILE A 268 7.89 12.68 -8.28
C ILE A 268 8.36 12.96 -9.71
N VAL A 269 7.58 13.69 -10.50
CA VAL A 269 7.95 14.09 -11.87
C VAL A 269 9.23 14.90 -11.84
N SER A 270 9.32 15.90 -10.97
CA SER A 270 10.51 16.74 -10.85
C SER A 270 11.78 15.97 -10.46
N SER A 271 11.64 14.89 -9.70
CA SER A 271 12.79 14.06 -9.33
C SER A 271 13.31 13.16 -10.45
N VAL A 272 12.49 12.81 -11.47
CA VAL A 272 12.92 11.95 -12.59
C VAL A 272 13.38 12.72 -13.84
N ILE A 273 13.35 14.06 -13.80
CA ILE A 273 13.85 14.91 -14.89
C ILE A 273 15.36 14.75 -15.08
N ASN A 274 16.09 14.46 -14.01
CA ASN A 274 17.53 14.27 -14.02
C ASN A 274 17.88 12.78 -13.96
N ASN A 275 19.08 12.42 -14.45
CA ASN A 275 19.61 11.07 -14.29
C ASN A 275 20.00 10.82 -12.84
N ILE A 276 19.41 9.79 -12.23
CA ILE A 276 19.63 9.41 -10.83
C ILE A 276 20.21 7.99 -10.79
N LYS A 277 21.46 7.84 -11.18
CA LYS A 277 22.15 6.53 -11.17
C LYS A 277 22.61 6.12 -9.79
N GLY A 278 23.17 7.06 -9.02
CA GLY A 278 23.81 6.80 -7.73
C GLY A 278 24.95 5.77 -7.81
N ASP A 279 25.71 5.65 -6.74
CA ASP A 279 26.73 4.61 -6.59
C ASP A 279 26.46 3.77 -5.35
N VAL A 280 26.10 2.51 -5.56
CA VAL A 280 25.73 1.57 -4.49
C VAL A 280 26.93 0.76 -3.95
N THR A 281 28.12 0.96 -4.48
CA THR A 281 29.32 0.19 -4.10
C THR A 281 29.56 0.29 -2.59
N LYS A 282 29.59 1.49 -2.06
CA LYS A 282 29.77 1.72 -0.61
C LYS A 282 28.68 1.05 0.23
N ALA A 283 27.42 1.05 -0.24
CA ALA A 283 26.33 0.43 0.49
C ALA A 283 26.44 -1.11 0.46
N ASN A 284 26.87 -1.70 -0.65
CA ASN A 284 27.09 -3.14 -0.77
C ASN A 284 28.25 -3.60 0.14
N ASP A 285 29.33 -2.81 0.23
CA ASP A 285 30.46 -3.11 1.12
C ASP A 285 30.06 -2.95 2.60
N PHE A 286 29.24 -1.95 2.92
CA PHE A 286 28.81 -1.68 4.28
C PHE A 286 27.73 -2.63 4.79
N TYR A 287 26.87 -3.14 3.89
CA TYR A 287 25.81 -4.11 4.16
C TYR A 287 25.93 -5.36 3.27
N PRO A 288 27.01 -6.14 3.37
CA PRO A 288 27.23 -7.33 2.52
C PRO A 288 26.16 -8.40 2.69
N GLU A 289 25.43 -8.36 3.81
CA GLU A 289 24.31 -9.26 4.11
C GLU A 289 23.02 -8.93 3.32
N ILE A 290 22.93 -7.77 2.67
CA ILE A 290 21.76 -7.35 1.90
C ILE A 290 21.96 -7.70 0.42
N LYS A 291 21.18 -8.66 -0.06
CA LYS A 291 20.99 -8.87 -1.50
C LYS A 291 19.67 -8.19 -1.90
N THR A 292 19.77 -7.12 -2.69
CA THR A 292 18.59 -6.38 -3.17
C THR A 292 17.82 -7.20 -4.21
N LEU A 293 16.50 -7.10 -4.16
CA LEU A 293 15.63 -7.69 -5.18
C LEU A 293 15.82 -6.96 -6.50
N ASN A 294 15.88 -7.68 -7.61
CA ASN A 294 15.77 -7.07 -8.92
C ASN A 294 14.39 -6.42 -9.10
N TYR A 295 14.23 -5.64 -10.16
CA TYR A 295 13.00 -4.89 -10.36
C TYR A 295 11.77 -5.78 -10.61
N TYR A 296 11.93 -6.88 -11.34
CA TYR A 296 10.85 -7.84 -11.61
C TYR A 296 10.31 -8.48 -10.32
N ASP A 297 11.20 -8.95 -9.45
CA ASP A 297 10.84 -9.53 -8.15
C ASP A 297 10.26 -8.48 -7.21
N SER A 298 10.69 -7.23 -7.33
CA SER A 298 10.12 -6.09 -6.60
C SER A 298 8.65 -5.85 -6.98
N ILE A 299 8.30 -5.88 -8.28
CA ILE A 299 6.92 -5.80 -8.77
C ILE A 299 6.09 -6.98 -8.24
N LYS A 300 6.60 -8.21 -8.42
CA LYS A 300 5.93 -9.43 -7.95
C LYS A 300 5.61 -9.33 -6.45
N SER A 301 6.61 -8.97 -5.66
CA SER A 301 6.45 -8.78 -4.21
C SER A 301 5.44 -7.70 -3.83
N ALA A 302 5.41 -6.58 -4.57
CA ALA A 302 4.46 -5.49 -4.33
C ALA A 302 3.01 -5.92 -4.62
N LEU A 303 2.79 -6.64 -5.71
CA LEU A 303 1.47 -7.10 -6.13
C LEU A 303 0.97 -8.26 -5.27
N ASP A 304 1.82 -9.23 -4.92
CA ASP A 304 1.47 -10.35 -4.04
C ASP A 304 1.10 -9.87 -2.64
N LYS A 305 1.82 -8.87 -2.10
CA LYS A 305 1.47 -8.28 -0.82
C LYS A 305 0.11 -7.59 -0.86
N THR A 306 -0.20 -6.92 -1.96
CA THR A 306 -1.52 -6.31 -2.16
C THR A 306 -2.61 -7.38 -2.10
N LYS A 307 -2.42 -8.51 -2.77
CA LYS A 307 -3.37 -9.64 -2.73
C LYS A 307 -3.55 -10.16 -1.29
N LYS A 308 -2.46 -10.39 -0.56
CA LYS A 308 -2.52 -10.92 0.82
C LYS A 308 -3.15 -9.95 1.81
N GLU A 309 -2.77 -8.69 1.81
CA GLU A 309 -3.36 -7.69 2.72
C GLU A 309 -4.89 -7.59 2.53
N PHE A 310 -5.38 -7.77 1.32
CA PHE A 310 -6.81 -7.81 1.03
C PHE A 310 -7.51 -9.04 1.61
N ILE A 311 -6.86 -10.20 1.52
CA ILE A 311 -7.37 -11.46 2.07
C ILE A 311 -7.37 -11.42 3.60
N GLU A 312 -6.37 -10.81 4.21
CA GLU A 312 -6.14 -10.79 5.65
C GLU A 312 -6.86 -9.65 6.39
N THR A 313 -7.24 -8.57 5.71
CA THR A 313 -7.93 -7.44 6.37
C THR A 313 -9.34 -7.85 6.77
N SER A 314 -9.55 -8.11 8.04
CA SER A 314 -10.88 -8.23 8.64
C SER A 314 -11.36 -6.85 9.09
N TRP A 315 -12.67 -6.64 9.05
CA TRP A 315 -13.29 -5.43 9.55
C TRP A 315 -13.24 -5.42 11.07
N ASN A 316 -12.74 -4.31 11.65
CA ASN A 316 -12.82 -4.06 13.08
C ASN A 316 -14.09 -3.26 13.40
N LYS A 317 -14.66 -3.49 14.59
CA LYS A 317 -15.85 -2.82 15.13
C LYS A 317 -15.81 -1.30 14.99
N GLU A 318 -14.63 -0.68 15.17
CA GLU A 318 -14.43 0.77 15.09
C GLU A 318 -14.54 1.37 13.67
N LYS A 319 -14.65 0.53 12.63
CA LYS A 319 -14.73 0.98 11.23
C LYS A 319 -16.14 0.95 10.63
N ILE A 320 -17.15 0.55 11.39
CA ILE A 320 -18.53 0.46 10.92
C ILE A 320 -19.21 1.82 11.08
N GLN A 321 -18.85 2.77 10.23
CA GLN A 321 -19.43 4.13 10.24
C GLN A 321 -20.28 4.44 9.01
N PHE A 322 -20.49 3.49 8.10
CA PHE A 322 -21.22 3.70 6.84
C PHE A 322 -21.92 2.43 6.37
N ASN A 323 -23.06 2.59 5.73
CA ASN A 323 -23.81 1.47 5.14
C ASN A 323 -23.32 1.09 3.73
N TYR A 324 -22.68 2.03 3.04
CA TYR A 324 -22.15 1.86 1.69
C TYR A 324 -20.88 2.69 1.50
N LYS A 325 -19.85 2.07 0.92
CA LYS A 325 -18.62 2.76 0.51
C LYS A 325 -18.08 2.18 -0.80
N LEU A 326 -17.79 3.06 -1.74
CA LEU A 326 -17.04 2.74 -2.94
C LEU A 326 -15.67 3.39 -2.84
N SER A 327 -14.62 2.62 -3.04
CA SER A 327 -13.25 3.13 -3.00
C SER A 327 -12.38 2.50 -4.09
N GLN A 328 -11.38 3.24 -4.52
CA GLN A 328 -10.31 2.72 -5.35
C GLN A 328 -9.02 2.79 -4.54
N LEU A 329 -8.50 1.64 -4.18
CA LEU A 329 -7.29 1.55 -3.38
C LEU A 329 -6.28 0.61 -4.04
N ARG A 330 -5.05 1.08 -4.21
CA ARG A 330 -3.94 0.28 -4.74
C ARG A 330 -4.29 -0.45 -6.05
N GLY A 331 -5.00 0.25 -6.97
CA GLY A 331 -5.41 -0.24 -8.28
C GLY A 331 -6.56 -1.22 -8.28
N ARG A 332 -7.24 -1.41 -7.17
CA ARG A 332 -8.45 -2.22 -7.04
C ARG A 332 -9.64 -1.34 -6.73
N PHE A 333 -10.78 -1.76 -7.20
CA PHE A 333 -12.06 -1.23 -6.77
C PHE A 333 -12.60 -2.08 -5.63
N GLU A 334 -13.16 -1.43 -4.63
CA GLU A 334 -13.85 -2.04 -3.50
C GLU A 334 -15.22 -1.41 -3.36
N GLU A 335 -16.24 -2.22 -3.43
CA GLU A 335 -17.60 -1.85 -3.07
C GLU A 335 -17.97 -2.57 -1.77
N ILE A 336 -18.17 -1.80 -0.70
CA ILE A 336 -18.44 -2.30 0.64
C ILE A 336 -19.86 -1.97 1.03
N ARG A 337 -20.58 -2.95 1.57
CA ARG A 337 -21.92 -2.82 2.11
C ARG A 337 -21.99 -3.43 3.48
N ILE A 338 -22.70 -2.76 4.38
CA ILE A 338 -22.86 -3.17 5.77
C ILE A 338 -24.33 -3.11 6.13
N ALA A 339 -24.83 -4.20 6.69
CA ALA A 339 -26.17 -4.28 7.26
C ALA A 339 -26.08 -4.67 8.73
N LYS A 340 -26.79 -3.94 9.58
CA LYS A 340 -26.97 -4.25 10.99
C LYS A 340 -28.11 -5.27 11.13
N THR A 341 -27.91 -6.29 11.96
CA THR A 341 -28.89 -7.33 12.24
C THR A 341 -28.87 -7.75 13.71
N THR A 342 -29.94 -8.37 14.16
CA THR A 342 -30.04 -8.98 15.50
C THR A 342 -29.62 -10.45 15.51
N ALA A 343 -29.47 -11.07 14.33
CA ALA A 343 -29.06 -12.46 14.19
C ALA A 343 -27.63 -12.69 14.68
N SER A 344 -27.37 -13.86 15.24
CA SER A 344 -26.04 -14.32 15.64
C SER A 344 -25.08 -14.50 14.46
N CYS A 345 -23.78 -14.50 14.70
CA CYS A 345 -22.80 -14.77 13.64
C CYS A 345 -22.96 -16.17 13.04
N SER A 346 -23.46 -17.16 13.79
CA SER A 346 -23.74 -18.50 13.28
C SER A 346 -24.91 -18.50 12.31
N SER A 347 -26.02 -17.82 12.62
CA SER A 347 -27.18 -17.69 11.75
C SER A 347 -26.87 -16.90 10.49
N ILE A 348 -26.11 -15.82 10.59
CA ILE A 348 -25.58 -15.08 9.42
C ILE A 348 -24.74 -16.00 8.54
N PHE A 349 -23.83 -16.75 9.14
CA PHE A 349 -22.89 -17.57 8.38
C PHE A 349 -23.56 -18.78 7.72
N SER A 350 -24.59 -19.35 8.34
CA SER A 350 -25.40 -20.42 7.75
C SER A 350 -26.00 -20.00 6.39
N ILE A 351 -26.43 -18.73 6.28
CA ILE A 351 -26.95 -18.16 5.01
C ILE A 351 -25.82 -18.02 3.97
N PHE A 352 -24.62 -17.60 4.37
CA PHE A 352 -23.52 -17.53 3.40
C PHE A 352 -23.24 -18.88 2.75
N LYS A 353 -23.39 -19.98 3.49
CA LYS A 353 -23.25 -21.35 2.94
C LYS A 353 -24.34 -21.71 1.93
N THR A 354 -25.52 -21.11 2.02
CA THR A 354 -26.64 -21.43 1.11
C THR A 354 -26.61 -20.69 -0.21
N LEU A 355 -25.74 -19.68 -0.38
CA LEU A 355 -25.67 -18.88 -1.59
C LEU A 355 -25.26 -19.70 -2.82
N GLY A 356 -25.77 -19.31 -3.98
CA GLY A 356 -25.45 -19.91 -5.28
C GLY A 356 -26.06 -21.28 -5.54
N GLY A 357 -25.68 -21.92 -6.65
CA GLY A 357 -26.23 -23.20 -7.11
C GLY A 357 -27.73 -23.19 -7.31
N LYS A 358 -28.41 -24.23 -6.84
CA LYS A 358 -29.89 -24.37 -6.92
C LYS A 358 -30.63 -23.33 -6.07
N ASN A 359 -30.04 -22.89 -4.96
CA ASN A 359 -30.67 -21.92 -4.05
C ASN A 359 -30.59 -20.47 -4.55
N GLY A 360 -29.80 -20.23 -5.63
CA GLY A 360 -29.61 -18.90 -6.19
C GLY A 360 -28.82 -17.95 -5.29
N TRP A 361 -28.71 -16.71 -5.73
CA TRP A 361 -27.95 -15.63 -5.02
C TRP A 361 -28.91 -14.76 -4.17
N LYS A 362 -30.15 -15.21 -3.92
CA LYS A 362 -31.17 -14.52 -3.11
C LYS A 362 -31.65 -13.18 -3.66
N ALA A 363 -30.94 -12.61 -4.65
CA ALA A 363 -31.33 -11.38 -5.34
C ALA A 363 -30.96 -11.47 -6.82
N TRP A 364 -31.91 -11.12 -7.69
CA TRP A 364 -31.68 -10.99 -9.13
C TRP A 364 -31.10 -12.25 -9.80
N ASP A 365 -31.53 -13.44 -9.44
CA ASP A 365 -31.00 -14.72 -9.94
C ASP A 365 -30.99 -14.83 -11.47
N ILE A 366 -31.93 -14.19 -12.14
CA ILE A 366 -31.96 -14.16 -13.61
C ILE A 366 -30.69 -13.51 -14.19
N LEU A 367 -30.19 -12.44 -13.56
CA LEU A 367 -28.97 -11.77 -14.02
C LEU A 367 -27.73 -12.62 -13.78
N TRP A 368 -27.68 -13.34 -12.68
CA TRP A 368 -26.62 -14.31 -12.41
C TRP A 368 -26.62 -15.46 -13.43
N ARG A 369 -27.83 -15.98 -13.79
CA ARG A 369 -27.95 -16.98 -14.85
C ARG A 369 -27.55 -16.46 -16.22
N ILE A 370 -28.00 -15.27 -16.62
CA ILE A 370 -27.56 -14.63 -17.86
C ILE A 370 -26.04 -14.48 -17.89
N ARG A 371 -25.42 -14.02 -16.81
CA ARG A 371 -23.97 -13.88 -16.70
C ARG A 371 -23.24 -15.21 -16.87
N LYS A 372 -23.77 -16.30 -16.28
CA LYS A 372 -23.24 -17.66 -16.45
C LYS A 372 -23.33 -18.13 -17.91
N TYR A 373 -24.45 -17.92 -18.58
CA TYR A 373 -24.59 -18.26 -20.00
C TYR A 373 -23.61 -17.50 -20.90
N ILE A 374 -23.44 -16.21 -20.67
CA ILE A 374 -22.44 -15.41 -21.40
C ILE A 374 -21.04 -15.98 -21.19
N ASP A 375 -20.70 -16.40 -19.97
CA ASP A 375 -19.39 -16.98 -19.68
C ASP A 375 -19.14 -18.30 -20.39
N ILE A 376 -20.14 -19.17 -20.44
CA ILE A 376 -20.08 -20.44 -21.19
C ILE A 376 -19.86 -20.17 -22.67
N LEU A 377 -20.57 -19.22 -23.28
CA LEU A 377 -20.40 -18.82 -24.68
C LEU A 377 -18.99 -18.27 -24.95
N LEU A 378 -18.35 -17.65 -23.96
CA LEU A 378 -16.98 -17.18 -24.04
C LEU A 378 -15.93 -18.26 -23.73
N GLY A 379 -16.36 -19.53 -23.59
CA GLY A 379 -15.48 -20.67 -23.25
C GLY A 379 -14.97 -20.62 -21.81
N GLY A 380 -15.80 -20.15 -20.88
CA GLY A 380 -15.56 -20.19 -19.44
C GLY A 380 -15.71 -21.62 -18.86
N PRO A 381 -15.26 -21.82 -17.60
CA PRO A 381 -15.33 -23.13 -16.96
C PRO A 381 -16.77 -23.55 -16.66
N LEU A 382 -17.03 -24.87 -16.69
CA LEU A 382 -18.29 -25.42 -16.21
C LEU A 382 -18.47 -25.09 -14.73
N ILE A 383 -19.69 -24.69 -14.38
CA ILE A 383 -20.06 -24.29 -13.03
C ILE A 383 -20.50 -25.56 -12.29
N GLN A 384 -19.87 -25.82 -11.15
CA GLN A 384 -20.19 -26.94 -10.28
C GLN A 384 -21.06 -26.47 -9.10
N GLU A 385 -21.98 -27.31 -8.66
CA GLU A 385 -22.73 -27.04 -7.44
C GLU A 385 -21.79 -27.05 -6.23
N PRO A 386 -21.97 -26.13 -5.27
CA PRO A 386 -21.17 -26.11 -4.06
C PRO A 386 -21.49 -27.33 -3.18
N ASP A 387 -20.43 -28.01 -2.73
CA ASP A 387 -20.55 -28.97 -1.63
C ASP A 387 -20.64 -28.18 -0.31
N ARG A 388 -21.89 -28.01 0.15
CA ARG A 388 -22.21 -27.12 1.30
C ARG A 388 -21.82 -27.71 2.63
N ASP A 389 -21.74 -29.04 2.72
CA ASP A 389 -21.41 -29.76 3.94
C ASP A 389 -19.90 -29.81 4.17
N ASN A 390 -19.10 -29.66 3.10
CA ASN A 390 -17.64 -29.75 3.10
C ASN A 390 -16.96 -28.55 2.45
N LEU A 391 -17.27 -27.33 2.91
CA LEU A 391 -16.61 -26.13 2.40
C LEU A 391 -15.12 -26.16 2.76
N ARG A 392 -14.24 -26.19 1.75
CA ARG A 392 -12.77 -26.20 1.93
C ARG A 392 -12.14 -25.13 1.05
N ILE A 393 -10.99 -24.62 1.49
CA ILE A 393 -10.18 -23.72 0.66
C ILE A 393 -9.79 -24.45 -0.63
N GLY A 394 -10.03 -23.79 -1.77
CA GLY A 394 -9.79 -24.33 -3.11
C GLY A 394 -10.97 -25.06 -3.74
N SER A 395 -12.06 -25.39 -2.99
CA SER A 395 -13.27 -25.98 -3.57
C SER A 395 -14.08 -24.96 -4.38
N ASP A 396 -14.84 -25.47 -5.31
CA ASP A 396 -15.73 -24.64 -6.12
C ASP A 396 -17.00 -24.27 -5.35
N PHE A 397 -17.42 -23.03 -5.53
CA PHE A 397 -18.61 -22.47 -4.92
C PHE A 397 -19.41 -21.72 -5.99
N ASP A 398 -20.27 -22.43 -6.72
CA ASP A 398 -20.98 -21.90 -7.88
C ASP A 398 -20.00 -21.35 -8.95
N CYS A 399 -20.14 -20.10 -9.35
CA CYS A 399 -19.23 -19.44 -10.28
C CYS A 399 -17.94 -18.88 -9.62
N PHE A 400 -17.68 -19.28 -8.38
CA PHE A 400 -16.52 -18.86 -7.60
C PHE A 400 -15.70 -20.08 -7.14
N ARG A 401 -14.54 -19.77 -6.55
CA ARG A 401 -13.69 -20.69 -5.79
C ARG A 401 -13.44 -20.13 -4.42
N ILE A 402 -13.49 -20.95 -3.38
CA ILE A 402 -13.20 -20.52 -2.00
C ILE A 402 -11.69 -20.26 -1.88
N GLU A 403 -11.30 -19.02 -1.58
CA GLU A 403 -9.91 -18.65 -1.27
C GLU A 403 -9.64 -18.59 0.24
N LYS A 404 -10.64 -18.26 1.04
CA LYS A 404 -10.54 -18.26 2.49
C LYS A 404 -11.87 -18.61 3.13
N PHE A 405 -11.80 -19.40 4.18
CA PHE A 405 -12.94 -19.85 4.93
C PHE A 405 -12.59 -19.85 6.42
N GLU A 406 -13.37 -19.12 7.20
CA GLU A 406 -13.33 -19.10 8.65
C GLU A 406 -14.76 -19.25 9.16
N GLU A 407 -15.06 -20.39 9.81
CA GLU A 407 -16.39 -20.72 10.30
C GLU A 407 -16.95 -19.58 11.17
N ASN A 408 -18.22 -19.22 10.96
CA ASN A 408 -18.97 -18.17 11.65
C ASN A 408 -18.34 -16.76 11.57
N LYS A 409 -17.33 -16.55 10.69
CA LYS A 409 -16.64 -15.27 10.57
C LYS A 409 -16.51 -14.77 9.14
N LYS A 410 -16.00 -15.61 8.23
CA LYS A 410 -15.54 -15.09 6.93
C LYS A 410 -15.59 -16.13 5.82
N LEU A 411 -16.14 -15.72 4.68
CA LEU A 411 -16.11 -16.45 3.41
C LEU A 411 -15.57 -15.52 2.32
N LEU A 412 -14.43 -15.89 1.72
CA LEU A 412 -13.83 -15.18 0.59
C LEU A 412 -13.90 -16.05 -0.65
N LEU A 413 -14.56 -15.54 -1.67
CA LEU A 413 -14.84 -16.20 -2.93
C LEU A 413 -14.10 -15.48 -4.07
N LYS A 414 -13.29 -16.20 -4.85
CA LYS A 414 -12.67 -15.70 -6.09
C LYS A 414 -13.53 -16.10 -7.29
N MET A 415 -13.88 -15.13 -8.13
CA MET A 415 -14.66 -15.35 -9.34
C MET A 415 -13.88 -16.18 -10.37
N LYS A 416 -14.50 -17.20 -10.92
CA LYS A 416 -13.98 -18.07 -11.99
C LYS A 416 -14.39 -17.57 -13.38
N LEU A 417 -15.44 -16.77 -13.47
CA LEU A 417 -15.98 -16.26 -14.72
C LEU A 417 -14.97 -15.35 -15.43
N LYS A 418 -14.94 -15.43 -16.75
CA LYS A 418 -14.06 -14.61 -17.58
C LYS A 418 -14.42 -13.12 -17.43
N SER A 419 -13.44 -12.33 -17.05
CA SER A 419 -13.56 -10.88 -16.94
C SER A 419 -12.22 -10.22 -17.29
N PRO A 420 -12.21 -8.96 -17.74
CA PRO A 420 -10.97 -8.26 -18.00
C PRO A 420 -10.30 -7.78 -16.70
N GLY A 421 -10.10 -8.70 -15.75
CA GLY A 421 -9.53 -8.49 -14.44
C GLY A 421 -9.80 -9.67 -13.51
N GLU A 422 -9.39 -9.56 -12.26
CA GLU A 422 -9.70 -10.53 -11.21
C GLU A 422 -10.76 -9.95 -10.26
N ALA A 423 -11.72 -10.77 -9.82
CA ALA A 423 -12.81 -10.34 -8.95
C ALA A 423 -12.94 -11.28 -7.74
N TRP A 424 -13.31 -10.69 -6.62
CA TRP A 424 -13.64 -11.42 -5.39
C TRP A 424 -14.90 -10.88 -4.74
N LEU A 425 -15.58 -11.77 -4.05
CA LEU A 425 -16.69 -11.43 -3.19
C LEU A 425 -16.40 -11.96 -1.79
N LYS A 426 -16.40 -11.06 -0.82
CA LYS A 426 -16.08 -11.36 0.57
C LYS A 426 -17.31 -11.10 1.44
N PHE A 427 -17.68 -12.08 2.25
CA PHE A 427 -18.70 -11.98 3.27
C PHE A 427 -18.08 -12.13 4.64
N GLU A 428 -18.47 -11.27 5.58
CA GLU A 428 -18.00 -11.32 6.97
C GLU A 428 -19.19 -11.14 7.90
N ALA A 429 -19.26 -11.97 8.95
CA ALA A 429 -20.14 -11.82 10.09
C ALA A 429 -19.33 -11.23 11.26
N ILE A 430 -19.78 -10.12 11.81
CA ILE A 430 -19.09 -9.38 12.88
C ILE A 430 -20.05 -9.16 14.02
N GLU A 431 -19.62 -9.50 15.23
CA GLU A 431 -20.39 -9.30 16.45
C GLU A 431 -19.87 -8.12 17.25
N ASP A 432 -20.78 -7.32 17.79
CA ASP A 432 -20.54 -6.25 18.75
C ASP A 432 -21.39 -6.47 19.99
N VAL A 433 -21.12 -5.74 21.08
CA VAL A 433 -21.72 -5.93 22.42
C VAL A 433 -23.25 -6.13 22.40
N SER A 434 -23.96 -5.53 21.46
CA SER A 434 -25.43 -5.61 21.37
C SER A 434 -25.98 -5.87 19.96
N ASN A 435 -25.12 -6.03 18.96
CA ASN A 435 -25.57 -6.17 17.57
C ASN A 435 -24.58 -6.98 16.75
N SER A 436 -25.09 -7.63 15.70
CA SER A 436 -24.27 -8.23 14.67
C SER A 436 -24.34 -7.43 13.37
N TYR A 437 -23.33 -7.62 12.53
CA TYR A 437 -23.21 -6.94 11.24
C TYR A 437 -22.86 -7.92 10.14
N ILE A 438 -23.58 -7.82 9.03
CA ILE A 438 -23.22 -8.47 7.78
C ILE A 438 -22.40 -7.49 6.97
N VAL A 439 -21.18 -7.87 6.61
CA VAL A 439 -20.31 -7.06 5.75
C VAL A 439 -20.05 -7.81 4.46
N MET A 440 -20.44 -7.21 3.34
CA MET A 440 -20.13 -7.71 2.01
C MET A 440 -19.14 -6.75 1.33
N THR A 441 -18.09 -7.29 0.75
CA THR A 441 -17.12 -6.52 -0.03
C THR A 441 -16.95 -7.16 -1.40
N ALA A 442 -17.37 -6.47 -2.46
CA ALA A 442 -17.01 -6.82 -3.83
C ALA A 442 -15.68 -6.13 -4.18
N ILE A 443 -14.72 -6.91 -4.66
CA ILE A 443 -13.38 -6.47 -4.99
C ILE A 443 -13.12 -6.77 -6.46
N PHE A 444 -12.59 -5.81 -7.19
CA PHE A 444 -12.22 -5.99 -8.59
C PHE A 444 -10.83 -5.39 -8.87
N GLU A 445 -9.92 -6.20 -9.39
CA GLU A 445 -8.62 -5.80 -9.89
C GLU A 445 -8.65 -5.73 -11.41
N PRO A 446 -8.81 -4.53 -12.00
CA PRO A 446 -8.91 -4.37 -13.44
C PRO A 446 -7.58 -4.75 -14.13
N LYS A 447 -7.67 -5.32 -15.33
CA LYS A 447 -6.52 -5.58 -16.19
C LYS A 447 -6.60 -4.67 -17.43
N GLY A 448 -5.76 -3.65 -17.44
CA GLY A 448 -5.73 -2.65 -18.52
C GLY A 448 -7.04 -1.86 -18.63
N ILE A 449 -7.14 -1.02 -19.67
CA ILE A 449 -8.29 -0.11 -19.86
C ILE A 449 -9.64 -0.85 -19.93
N TRP A 450 -9.65 -2.05 -20.52
CA TRP A 450 -10.86 -2.86 -20.65
C TRP A 450 -11.42 -3.28 -19.28
N GLY A 451 -10.55 -3.51 -18.30
CA GLY A 451 -10.97 -3.76 -16.92
C GLY A 451 -11.63 -2.55 -16.29
N TYR A 452 -11.13 -1.35 -16.53
CA TYR A 452 -11.76 -0.12 -16.05
C TYR A 452 -13.13 0.12 -16.71
N LEU A 453 -13.21 0.00 -18.03
CA LEU A 453 -14.49 0.14 -18.77
C LEU A 453 -15.52 -0.88 -18.29
N TYR A 454 -15.13 -2.14 -18.13
CA TYR A 454 -16.00 -3.20 -17.59
C TYR A 454 -16.52 -2.83 -16.20
N TRP A 455 -15.64 -2.42 -15.27
CA TRP A 455 -16.08 -2.05 -13.93
C TRP A 455 -17.11 -0.93 -13.92
N TYR A 456 -16.85 0.15 -14.64
CA TYR A 456 -17.77 1.28 -14.69
C TYR A 456 -19.11 0.93 -15.39
N SER A 457 -19.10 0.02 -16.36
CA SER A 457 -20.33 -0.42 -17.04
C SER A 457 -21.22 -1.27 -16.13
N ILE A 458 -20.65 -2.11 -15.25
CA ILE A 458 -21.41 -2.97 -14.35
C ILE A 458 -21.77 -2.29 -13.01
N LEU A 459 -21.09 -1.20 -12.65
CA LEU A 459 -21.27 -0.54 -11.37
C LEU A 459 -22.71 -0.10 -11.06
N PRO A 460 -23.50 0.45 -12.01
CA PRO A 460 -24.91 0.76 -11.77
C PRO A 460 -25.72 -0.48 -11.38
N LEU A 461 -25.46 -1.60 -12.06
CA LEU A 461 -26.12 -2.87 -11.81
C LEU A 461 -25.73 -3.45 -10.43
N HIS A 462 -24.44 -3.38 -10.06
CA HIS A 462 -23.96 -3.77 -8.74
C HIS A 462 -24.67 -3.02 -7.62
N LYS A 463 -24.91 -1.70 -7.80
CA LYS A 463 -25.61 -0.88 -6.79
C LYS A 463 -26.97 -1.43 -6.44
N ILE A 464 -27.70 -1.96 -7.43
CA ILE A 464 -29.04 -2.51 -7.26
C ILE A 464 -28.94 -3.95 -6.70
N ILE A 465 -28.26 -4.85 -7.40
CA ILE A 465 -28.14 -6.26 -7.04
C ILE A 465 -27.61 -6.45 -5.63
N PHE A 466 -26.52 -5.77 -5.29
CA PHE A 466 -25.88 -5.95 -3.99
C PHE A 466 -26.65 -5.27 -2.84
N LYS A 467 -27.45 -4.22 -3.13
CA LYS A 467 -28.37 -3.68 -2.15
C LYS A 467 -29.44 -4.71 -1.79
N ASP A 468 -30.07 -5.29 -2.78
CA ASP A 468 -31.14 -6.25 -2.57
C ASP A 468 -30.64 -7.56 -1.96
N LEU A 469 -29.42 -8.00 -2.35
CA LEU A 469 -28.74 -9.12 -1.72
C LEU A 469 -28.51 -8.88 -0.22
N MET A 470 -28.03 -7.70 0.17
CA MET A 470 -27.83 -7.39 1.59
C MET A 470 -29.12 -7.38 2.40
N ILE A 471 -30.23 -6.92 1.80
CA ILE A 471 -31.55 -6.95 2.43
C ILE A 471 -32.01 -8.40 2.60
N ALA A 472 -31.87 -9.24 1.58
CA ALA A 472 -32.21 -10.64 1.65
C ALA A 472 -31.42 -11.41 2.71
N LEU A 473 -30.07 -11.21 2.73
CA LEU A 473 -29.19 -11.83 3.73
C LEU A 473 -29.59 -11.44 5.16
N LYS A 474 -29.92 -10.17 5.39
CA LYS A 474 -30.39 -9.70 6.70
C LYS A 474 -31.70 -10.39 7.10
N ASN A 475 -32.71 -10.32 6.26
CA ASN A 475 -34.03 -10.85 6.57
C ASN A 475 -34.01 -12.37 6.82
N GLU A 476 -33.28 -13.12 5.97
CA GLU A 476 -33.13 -14.57 6.16
C GLU A 476 -32.37 -14.93 7.42
N SER A 477 -31.30 -14.16 7.79
CA SER A 477 -30.54 -14.41 9.01
C SER A 477 -31.41 -14.20 10.27
N GLU A 478 -32.25 -13.17 10.27
CA GLU A 478 -33.16 -12.88 11.37
C GLU A 478 -34.30 -13.94 11.46
N LEU A 479 -34.73 -14.49 10.31
CA LEU A 479 -35.70 -15.61 10.30
C LEU A 479 -35.11 -16.88 10.90
N ILE A 480 -33.85 -17.25 10.54
CA ILE A 480 -33.19 -18.43 11.10
C ILE A 480 -32.97 -18.28 12.60
N GLU A 481 -32.54 -17.10 13.07
CA GLU A 481 -32.36 -16.82 14.49
C GLU A 481 -33.66 -16.99 15.28
N ASN A 482 -34.78 -16.56 14.71
CA ASN A 482 -36.11 -16.70 15.36
C ASN A 482 -36.66 -18.14 15.36
N MET A 483 -36.08 -19.04 14.55
CA MET A 483 -36.47 -20.46 14.49
C MET A 483 -35.64 -21.35 15.41
N GLN A 484 -34.50 -20.87 15.90
CA GLN A 484 -33.64 -21.54 16.87
C GLN A 484 -34.01 -21.18 18.32
#